data_5dbb4b17c230c3a139ddf595fc076600
#
_entry.id   5dbb4b17c230c3a139ddf595fc076600
#
_cell.length_a   1.000
_cell.length_b   1.000
_cell.length_c   1.000
_cell.angle_alpha   90.00
_cell.angle_beta   90.00
_cell.angle_gamma   90.00
#
_symmetry.space_group_name_H-M   'P 1'
#
loop_
_entity.id
_entity.type
_entity.pdbx_description
1 polymer ?
#
loop_
_entity_poly.entity_id
_entity_poly.type
_entity_poly.pdbx_seq_one_letter_code
_entity_poly.pdbx_strand_id
1 'polypeptide(L)'
;LVSGLIVTVLASGISAASAANKPVVPVAKNPIVNTSNVAGISITSAMVQDNVDPKTKKAITDRLLIAVVNKGSKSATGFEIFYSMTDSVTKATEKYYLPLTGFTLKAGATGYLNFDGKTGVGHFPENKFSLYRSSTNEVKFDIQLSAKGYKIASATAVKDKGTGEKVD
;
A
#
# COMPACT_ATOMS: atom_id res chain seq x y z
N LEU A 1 -42.62 -4.88 50.06
CA LEU A 1 -42.66 -4.98 48.60
C LEU A 1 -41.57 -4.09 48.02
N VAL A 2 -40.46 -4.72 47.61
CA VAL A 2 -39.34 -4.01 46.99
C VAL A 2 -39.39 -4.35 45.50
N SER A 3 -39.74 -3.40 44.64
CA SER A 3 -39.71 -3.53 43.19
C SER A 3 -38.30 -3.35 42.67
N GLY A 4 -37.67 -4.40 42.19
CA GLY A 4 -36.39 -4.34 41.53
C GLY A 4 -36.56 -3.85 40.08
N LEU A 5 -35.84 -2.79 39.72
CA LEU A 5 -35.76 -2.25 38.37
C LEU A 5 -34.66 -3.01 37.63
N ILE A 6 -35.06 -3.82 36.65
CA ILE A 6 -34.11 -4.50 35.75
C ILE A 6 -33.72 -3.51 34.63
N VAL A 7 -32.49 -3.02 34.64
CA VAL A 7 -31.91 -2.24 33.54
C VAL A 7 -31.32 -3.18 32.55
N THR A 8 -31.99 -3.35 31.40
CA THR A 8 -31.47 -4.10 30.28
C THR A 8 -30.52 -3.21 29.48
N VAL A 9 -29.22 -3.44 29.60
CA VAL A 9 -28.20 -2.78 28.75
C VAL A 9 -28.21 -3.45 27.38
N LEU A 10 -28.79 -2.78 26.40
CA LEU A 10 -28.65 -3.14 24.99
C LEU A 10 -27.23 -2.81 24.54
N ALA A 11 -26.40 -3.82 24.48
CA ALA A 11 -25.09 -3.70 23.80
C ALA A 11 -25.32 -3.52 22.30
N SER A 12 -25.24 -2.29 21.82
CA SER A 12 -25.23 -1.99 20.38
C SER A 12 -23.91 -2.51 19.80
N GLY A 13 -23.95 -3.69 19.24
CA GLY A 13 -22.85 -4.24 18.47
C GLY A 13 -22.61 -3.36 17.25
N ILE A 14 -21.56 -2.57 17.28
CA ILE A 14 -21.04 -1.89 16.08
C ILE A 14 -20.42 -2.99 15.21
N SER A 15 -21.21 -3.47 14.27
CA SER A 15 -20.71 -4.32 13.19
C SER A 15 -19.80 -3.44 12.33
N ALA A 16 -18.48 -3.56 12.51
CA ALA A 16 -17.53 -3.03 11.55
C ALA A 16 -17.76 -3.81 10.25
N ALA A 17 -18.47 -3.19 9.30
CA ALA A 17 -18.56 -3.71 7.95
C ALA A 17 -17.13 -3.83 7.43
N SER A 18 -16.67 -5.08 7.26
CA SER A 18 -15.45 -5.40 6.54
C SER A 18 -15.62 -4.80 5.15
N ALA A 19 -14.88 -3.72 4.85
CA ALA A 19 -14.82 -3.20 3.49
C ALA A 19 -14.26 -4.35 2.64
N ALA A 20 -15.15 -4.99 1.87
CA ALA A 20 -14.74 -6.00 0.92
C ALA A 20 -13.64 -5.38 0.06
N ASN A 21 -12.47 -6.02 0.00
CA ASN A 21 -11.35 -5.55 -0.80
C ASN A 21 -11.80 -5.40 -2.25
N LYS A 22 -12.06 -4.15 -2.67
CA LYS A 22 -12.39 -3.89 -4.06
C LYS A 22 -11.19 -4.28 -4.91
N PRO A 23 -11.42 -4.92 -6.06
CA PRO A 23 -10.32 -5.24 -6.97
C PRO A 23 -9.55 -3.97 -7.31
N VAL A 24 -8.23 -4.05 -7.23
CA VAL A 24 -7.36 -2.95 -7.67
C VAL A 24 -7.26 -3.01 -9.18
N VAL A 25 -7.66 -1.94 -9.85
CA VAL A 25 -7.67 -1.82 -11.31
C VAL A 25 -6.72 -0.70 -11.75
N PRO A 26 -6.09 -0.82 -12.94
CA PRO A 26 -5.25 0.24 -13.48
C PRO A 26 -6.03 1.54 -13.69
N VAL A 27 -5.32 2.66 -13.54
CA VAL A 27 -5.84 4.01 -13.79
C VAL A 27 -5.15 4.64 -15.01
N ALA A 28 -5.86 5.52 -15.71
CA ALA A 28 -5.28 6.18 -16.89
C ALA A 28 -4.24 7.26 -16.54
N LYS A 29 -4.43 7.95 -15.41
CA LYS A 29 -3.59 9.07 -14.97
C LYS A 29 -3.49 9.11 -13.45
N ASN A 30 -2.49 9.85 -12.95
CA ASN A 30 -2.36 10.13 -11.52
C ASN A 30 -3.50 11.03 -11.04
N PRO A 31 -4.34 10.58 -10.09
CA PRO A 31 -5.43 11.40 -9.55
C PRO A 31 -5.00 12.24 -8.33
N ILE A 32 -3.78 12.09 -7.82
CA ILE A 32 -3.33 12.85 -6.64
C ILE A 32 -3.31 14.34 -6.95
N VAL A 33 -4.04 15.11 -6.15
CA VAL A 33 -4.07 16.57 -6.18
C VAL A 33 -3.49 17.07 -4.87
N ASN A 34 -2.19 17.31 -4.84
CA ASN A 34 -1.48 17.81 -3.67
C ASN A 34 -0.45 18.84 -4.10
N THR A 35 -0.63 20.08 -3.66
CA THR A 35 0.24 21.22 -3.99
C THR A 35 1.09 21.68 -2.81
N SER A 36 1.09 20.94 -1.68
CA SER A 36 1.88 21.29 -0.51
C SER A 36 3.37 21.21 -0.79
N ASN A 37 4.10 22.21 -0.33
CA ASN A 37 5.57 22.26 -0.37
C ASN A 37 6.22 21.98 0.99
N VAL A 38 5.42 21.63 2.00
CA VAL A 38 5.90 21.35 3.37
C VAL A 38 6.63 20.00 3.38
N ALA A 39 7.94 20.02 3.61
CA ALA A 39 8.72 18.80 3.78
C ALA A 39 8.33 18.07 5.08
N GLY A 40 8.50 16.73 5.10
CA GLY A 40 8.25 15.95 6.31
C GLY A 40 8.02 14.48 6.04
N ILE A 41 7.47 14.10 4.91
CA ILE A 41 7.30 12.70 4.53
C ILE A 41 8.41 12.31 3.55
N SER A 42 9.04 11.18 3.80
CA SER A 42 10.07 10.62 2.91
C SER A 42 9.86 9.11 2.75
N ILE A 43 10.06 8.61 1.55
CA ILE A 43 10.23 7.19 1.28
C ILE A 43 11.71 6.88 1.52
N THR A 44 12.00 5.98 2.45
CA THR A 44 13.37 5.59 2.77
C THR A 44 13.83 4.32 2.06
N SER A 45 12.87 3.51 1.62
CA SER A 45 13.11 2.32 0.82
C SER A 45 11.87 2.00 0.01
N ALA A 46 12.06 1.54 -1.22
CA ALA A 46 11.01 0.96 -2.05
C ALA A 46 11.63 -0.22 -2.82
N MET A 47 11.02 -1.39 -2.72
CA MET A 47 11.53 -2.61 -3.35
C MET A 47 10.40 -3.55 -3.74
N VAL A 48 10.60 -4.32 -4.77
CA VAL A 48 9.83 -5.53 -5.03
C VAL A 48 10.56 -6.67 -4.33
N GLN A 49 9.89 -7.27 -3.37
CA GLN A 49 10.49 -8.30 -2.52
C GLN A 49 10.11 -9.67 -3.06
N ASP A 50 11.11 -10.42 -3.53
CA ASP A 50 10.98 -11.84 -3.82
C ASP A 50 10.75 -12.58 -2.50
N ASN A 51 9.59 -13.20 -2.37
CA ASN A 51 9.25 -13.94 -1.17
C ASN A 51 9.49 -15.43 -1.37
N VAL A 52 10.02 -16.06 -0.34
CA VAL A 52 10.20 -17.51 -0.28
C VAL A 52 9.64 -18.00 1.04
N ASP A 53 8.80 -19.01 1.01
CA ASP A 53 8.32 -19.68 2.21
C ASP A 53 9.53 -20.26 2.98
N PRO A 54 9.76 -19.87 4.22
CA PRO A 54 10.94 -20.27 4.95
C PRO A 54 11.00 -21.77 5.27
N LYS A 55 9.86 -22.45 5.27
CA LYS A 55 9.74 -23.89 5.57
C LYS A 55 9.89 -24.73 4.31
N THR A 56 9.12 -24.39 3.27
CA THR A 56 9.05 -25.19 2.04
C THR A 56 10.09 -24.79 1.00
N LYS A 57 10.74 -23.62 1.16
CA LYS A 57 11.69 -23.02 0.21
C LYS A 57 11.08 -22.77 -1.19
N LYS A 58 9.76 -22.77 -1.28
CA LYS A 58 9.05 -22.44 -2.52
C LYS A 58 8.86 -20.95 -2.65
N ALA A 59 8.92 -20.44 -3.88
CA ALA A 59 8.54 -19.05 -4.16
C ALA A 59 7.09 -18.83 -3.76
N ILE A 60 6.86 -17.74 -3.04
CA ILE A 60 5.53 -17.22 -2.71
C ILE A 60 5.42 -15.81 -3.28
N THR A 61 4.22 -15.30 -3.28
CA THR A 61 3.88 -14.03 -3.93
C THR A 61 4.85 -12.90 -3.62
N ASP A 62 5.51 -12.34 -4.64
CA ASP A 62 6.27 -11.08 -4.54
C ASP A 62 5.36 -9.93 -4.16
N ARG A 63 5.92 -8.92 -3.54
CA ARG A 63 5.18 -7.74 -3.12
C ARG A 63 5.99 -6.47 -3.28
N LEU A 64 5.32 -5.39 -3.60
CA LEU A 64 5.89 -4.07 -3.44
C LEU A 64 5.90 -3.71 -1.94
N LEU A 65 7.08 -3.42 -1.40
CA LEU A 65 7.30 -3.00 -0.03
C LEU A 65 7.91 -1.61 0.00
N ILE A 66 7.29 -0.70 0.75
CA ILE A 66 7.75 0.69 0.86
C ILE A 66 7.90 1.05 2.33
N ALA A 67 9.06 1.56 2.72
CA ALA A 67 9.31 2.13 4.04
C ALA A 67 9.15 3.66 3.97
N VAL A 68 8.34 4.21 4.87
CA VAL A 68 8.00 5.63 4.93
C VAL A 68 8.35 6.18 6.30
N VAL A 69 8.97 7.34 6.36
CA VAL A 69 9.26 8.05 7.59
C VAL A 69 8.54 9.40 7.62
N ASN A 70 7.94 9.72 8.77
CA ASN A 70 7.43 11.05 9.06
C ASN A 70 8.47 11.85 9.86
N LYS A 71 9.20 12.74 9.20
CA LYS A 71 10.18 13.66 9.81
C LYS A 71 9.54 14.96 10.29
N GLY A 72 8.24 15.13 10.09
CA GLY A 72 7.48 16.29 10.56
C GLY A 72 7.25 16.24 12.07
N SER A 73 6.79 17.35 12.62
CA SER A 73 6.51 17.52 14.06
C SER A 73 5.11 17.06 14.49
N LYS A 74 4.27 16.69 13.54
CA LYS A 74 2.87 16.26 13.76
C LYS A 74 2.61 14.91 13.11
N SER A 75 1.59 14.21 13.60
CA SER A 75 1.11 12.99 12.94
C SER A 75 0.66 13.30 11.51
N ALA A 76 1.08 12.47 10.57
CA ALA A 76 0.66 12.52 9.18
C ALA A 76 -0.50 11.56 8.93
N THR A 77 -1.47 12.00 8.15
CA THR A 77 -2.70 11.29 7.80
C THR A 77 -3.07 11.55 6.34
N GLY A 78 -4.14 10.92 5.85
CA GLY A 78 -4.63 11.12 4.49
C GLY A 78 -3.59 10.73 3.45
N PHE A 79 -2.97 9.57 3.67
CA PHE A 79 -2.00 9.04 2.72
C PHE A 79 -2.69 8.48 1.48
N GLU A 80 -2.08 8.75 0.34
CA GLU A 80 -2.45 8.25 -0.98
C GLU A 80 -1.19 7.85 -1.73
N ILE A 81 -1.26 6.81 -2.52
CA ILE A 81 -0.16 6.38 -3.37
C ILE A 81 -0.59 6.30 -4.83
N PHE A 82 0.30 6.74 -5.70
CA PHE A 82 0.23 6.47 -7.12
C PHE A 82 1.57 5.86 -7.54
N TYR A 83 1.53 4.81 -8.34
CA TYR A 83 2.72 4.27 -8.97
C TYR A 83 2.44 3.83 -10.40
N SER A 84 3.44 3.99 -11.25
CA SER A 84 3.47 3.44 -12.59
C SER A 84 4.52 2.36 -12.67
N MET A 85 4.23 1.35 -13.48
CA MET A 85 5.14 0.26 -13.82
C MET A 85 5.42 0.28 -15.31
N THR A 86 6.66 -0.01 -15.69
CA THR A 86 7.08 -0.10 -17.10
C THR A 86 7.96 -1.32 -17.28
N ASP A 87 7.54 -2.21 -18.16
CA ASP A 87 8.36 -3.34 -18.62
C ASP A 87 9.53 -2.82 -19.47
N SER A 88 10.76 -3.17 -19.10
CA SER A 88 11.98 -2.64 -19.72
C SER A 88 12.16 -3.08 -21.17
N VAL A 89 11.54 -4.18 -21.57
CA VAL A 89 11.67 -4.77 -22.92
C VAL A 89 10.47 -4.39 -23.78
N THR A 90 9.26 -4.72 -23.34
CA THR A 90 8.04 -4.52 -24.13
C THR A 90 7.56 -3.09 -24.14
N LYS A 91 8.02 -2.26 -23.18
CA LYS A 91 7.55 -0.89 -22.94
C LYS A 91 6.08 -0.79 -22.53
N ALA A 92 5.46 -1.92 -22.23
CA ALA A 92 4.12 -1.94 -21.63
C ALA A 92 4.13 -1.19 -20.30
N THR A 93 3.06 -0.43 -20.03
CA THR A 93 2.91 0.35 -18.80
C THR A 93 1.57 0.09 -18.15
N GLU A 94 1.57 0.04 -16.83
CA GLU A 94 0.37 0.06 -16.01
C GLU A 94 0.52 1.11 -14.89
N LYS A 95 -0.59 1.67 -14.44
CA LYS A 95 -0.62 2.69 -13.39
C LYS A 95 -1.68 2.34 -12.37
N TYR A 96 -1.34 2.55 -11.10
CA TYR A 96 -2.24 2.26 -9.99
C TYR A 96 -2.32 3.45 -9.04
N TYR A 97 -3.49 3.61 -8.44
CA TYR A 97 -3.75 4.58 -7.39
C TYR A 97 -4.54 3.94 -6.27
N LEU A 98 -4.12 4.18 -5.04
CA LEU A 98 -4.83 3.72 -3.85
C LEU A 98 -4.85 4.81 -2.78
N PRO A 99 -6.02 5.11 -2.19
CA PRO A 99 -6.08 5.78 -0.90
C PRO A 99 -5.64 4.78 0.17
N LEU A 100 -4.68 5.17 0.99
CA LEU A 100 -4.13 4.32 2.07
C LEU A 100 -4.95 4.52 3.34
N THR A 101 -6.23 4.15 3.27
CA THR A 101 -7.21 4.38 4.33
C THR A 101 -6.76 3.73 5.64
N GLY A 102 -6.81 4.50 6.73
CA GLY A 102 -6.40 4.04 8.06
C GLY A 102 -4.89 4.07 8.32
N PHE A 103 -4.06 4.31 7.31
CA PHE A 103 -2.62 4.47 7.52
C PHE A 103 -2.30 5.86 8.07
N THR A 104 -1.60 5.90 9.19
CA THR A 104 -1.17 7.13 9.85
C THR A 104 0.24 6.95 10.40
N LEU A 105 1.04 8.01 10.40
CA LEU A 105 2.38 8.00 10.97
C LEU A 105 2.52 9.12 12.01
N LYS A 106 2.85 8.75 13.24
CA LYS A 106 3.22 9.72 14.28
C LYS A 106 4.48 10.48 13.87
N ALA A 107 4.69 11.65 14.46
CA ALA A 107 5.95 12.40 14.31
C ALA A 107 7.14 11.51 14.65
N GLY A 108 8.16 11.51 13.81
CA GLY A 108 9.38 10.71 13.94
C GLY A 108 9.22 9.21 13.66
N ALA A 109 8.01 8.72 13.39
CA ALA A 109 7.78 7.30 13.18
C ALA A 109 8.12 6.84 11.77
N THR A 110 8.54 5.59 11.66
CA THR A 110 8.62 4.84 10.40
C THR A 110 7.45 3.86 10.31
N GLY A 111 6.88 3.73 9.13
CA GLY A 111 5.84 2.75 8.81
C GLY A 111 6.13 2.04 7.50
N TYR A 112 5.47 0.93 7.29
CA TYR A 112 5.65 0.10 6.11
C TYR A 112 4.34 -0.06 5.36
N LEU A 113 4.41 0.05 4.03
CA LEU A 113 3.32 -0.20 3.10
C LEU A 113 3.61 -1.52 2.39
N ASN A 114 2.79 -2.52 2.63
CA ASN A 114 2.90 -3.85 2.03
C ASN A 114 1.74 -4.03 1.06
N PHE A 115 2.05 -4.18 -0.22
CA PHE A 115 1.05 -4.49 -1.25
C PHE A 115 1.02 -5.99 -1.46
N ASP A 116 0.33 -6.69 -0.57
CA ASP A 116 0.33 -8.16 -0.48
C ASP A 116 -1.08 -8.76 -0.38
N GLY A 117 -2.11 -7.91 -0.53
CA GLY A 117 -3.50 -8.34 -0.45
C GLY A 117 -3.97 -8.82 0.94
N LYS A 118 -3.13 -8.72 1.96
CA LYS A 118 -3.49 -9.04 3.34
C LYS A 118 -4.32 -7.93 3.97
N THR A 119 -4.89 -8.21 5.12
CA THR A 119 -5.65 -7.24 5.93
C THR A 119 -4.80 -6.76 7.10
N GLY A 120 -5.08 -5.54 7.58
CA GLY A 120 -4.41 -4.94 8.73
C GLY A 120 -3.71 -3.63 8.39
N VAL A 121 -3.19 -2.97 9.42
CA VAL A 121 -2.48 -1.69 9.26
C VAL A 121 -1.20 -1.90 8.47
N GLY A 122 -1.02 -1.11 7.42
CA GLY A 122 0.14 -1.19 6.55
C GLY A 122 0.07 -2.30 5.49
N HIS A 123 -1.05 -3.01 5.39
CA HIS A 123 -1.33 -3.98 4.32
C HIS A 123 -2.38 -3.43 3.37
N PHE A 124 -2.15 -3.54 2.09
CA PHE A 124 -3.00 -2.96 1.06
C PHE A 124 -3.29 -3.97 -0.04
N PRO A 125 -4.46 -3.84 -0.69
CA PRO A 125 -4.80 -4.70 -1.83
C PRO A 125 -3.88 -4.43 -3.01
N GLU A 126 -3.70 -5.43 -3.84
CA GLU A 126 -3.02 -5.31 -5.12
C GLU A 126 -3.74 -6.09 -6.22
N ASN A 127 -3.35 -5.85 -7.46
CA ASN A 127 -3.81 -6.64 -8.60
C ASN A 127 -2.85 -7.83 -8.81
N LYS A 128 -3.33 -9.03 -8.60
CA LYS A 128 -2.57 -10.28 -8.80
C LYS A 128 -2.11 -10.51 -10.24
N PHE A 129 -2.73 -9.80 -11.19
CA PHE A 129 -2.40 -9.86 -12.62
C PHE A 129 -1.63 -8.64 -13.10
N SER A 130 -1.07 -7.86 -12.18
CA SER A 130 -0.31 -6.66 -12.52
C SER A 130 0.91 -6.97 -13.37
N LEU A 131 1.39 -5.95 -14.08
CA LEU A 131 2.50 -6.06 -15.03
C LEU A 131 3.74 -6.69 -14.40
N TYR A 132 4.12 -6.30 -13.18
CA TYR A 132 5.34 -6.84 -12.56
C TYR A 132 5.24 -8.32 -12.20
N ARG A 133 4.03 -8.82 -11.95
CA ARG A 133 3.77 -10.22 -11.63
C ARG A 133 3.63 -11.10 -12.86
N SER A 134 3.16 -10.54 -13.96
CA SER A 134 2.96 -11.28 -15.21
C SER A 134 4.19 -11.26 -16.14
N SER A 135 5.08 -10.28 -15.97
CA SER A 135 6.26 -10.13 -16.83
C SER A 135 7.47 -10.89 -16.30
N THR A 136 8.17 -11.60 -17.19
CA THR A 136 9.50 -12.18 -16.92
C THR A 136 10.65 -11.19 -17.11
N ASN A 137 10.37 -9.99 -17.61
CA ASN A 137 11.35 -8.94 -17.80
C ASN A 137 11.57 -8.14 -16.53
N GLU A 138 12.59 -7.29 -16.52
CA GLU A 138 12.71 -6.23 -15.52
C GLU A 138 11.53 -5.27 -15.64
N VAL A 139 10.92 -4.91 -14.50
CA VAL A 139 9.84 -3.93 -14.42
C VAL A 139 10.25 -2.80 -13.49
N LYS A 140 10.23 -1.57 -14.01
CA LYS A 140 10.57 -0.35 -13.26
C LYS A 140 9.33 0.30 -12.70
N PHE A 141 9.42 0.76 -11.47
CA PHE A 141 8.37 1.50 -10.77
C PHE A 141 8.79 2.96 -10.57
N ASP A 142 7.87 3.86 -10.85
CA ASP A 142 7.90 5.26 -10.40
C ASP A 142 6.79 5.46 -9.40
N ILE A 143 7.13 5.86 -8.17
CA ILE A 143 6.24 5.90 -7.02
C ILE A 143 6.10 7.32 -6.52
N GLN A 144 4.87 7.75 -6.25
CA GLN A 144 4.52 9.00 -5.60
C GLN A 144 3.63 8.72 -4.39
N LEU A 145 4.06 9.20 -3.22
CA LEU A 145 3.33 9.09 -1.97
C LEU A 145 2.94 10.48 -1.50
N SER A 146 1.66 10.71 -1.36
CA SER A 146 1.06 11.93 -0.83
C SER A 146 0.61 11.71 0.61
N ALA A 147 0.74 12.72 1.44
CA ALA A 147 0.09 12.82 2.73
C ALA A 147 -0.49 14.24 2.90
N LYS A 148 -1.61 14.35 3.59
CA LYS A 148 -2.30 15.64 3.75
C LYS A 148 -1.39 16.69 4.38
N GLY A 149 -1.20 17.80 3.67
CA GLY A 149 -0.40 18.94 4.15
C GLY A 149 1.12 18.78 4.00
N TYR A 150 1.60 17.71 3.38
CA TYR A 150 3.02 17.50 3.11
C TYR A 150 3.31 17.44 1.62
N LYS A 151 4.53 17.81 1.23
CA LYS A 151 5.03 17.65 -0.13
C LYS A 151 5.02 16.16 -0.52
N ILE A 152 4.66 15.87 -1.76
CA ILE A 152 4.73 14.52 -2.33
C ILE A 152 6.16 13.97 -2.21
N ALA A 153 6.28 12.78 -1.66
CA ALA A 153 7.51 12.00 -1.66
C ALA A 153 7.53 11.08 -2.88
N SER A 154 8.70 10.93 -3.51
CA SER A 154 8.88 10.08 -4.68
C SER A 154 10.00 9.07 -4.46
N ALA A 155 9.88 7.92 -5.08
CA ALA A 155 10.89 6.87 -5.11
C ALA A 155 10.76 6.03 -6.38
N THR A 156 11.77 5.20 -6.65
CA THR A 156 11.73 4.17 -7.67
C THR A 156 11.96 2.80 -7.03
N ALA A 157 11.43 1.76 -7.66
CA ALA A 157 11.73 0.37 -7.32
C ALA A 157 11.90 -0.43 -8.62
N VAL A 158 12.51 -1.59 -8.52
CA VAL A 158 12.72 -2.48 -9.66
C VAL A 158 12.33 -3.89 -9.24
N LYS A 159 11.54 -4.55 -10.06
CA LYS A 159 11.40 -5.99 -10.07
C LYS A 159 12.43 -6.51 -11.06
N ASP A 160 13.34 -7.34 -10.60
CA ASP A 160 14.42 -7.88 -11.41
C ASP A 160 13.89 -8.78 -12.54
N LYS A 161 14.71 -8.96 -13.56
CA LYS A 161 14.45 -9.95 -14.61
C LYS A 161 14.45 -11.33 -13.98
N GLY A 162 13.40 -12.10 -14.23
CA GLY A 162 13.28 -13.45 -13.67
C GLY A 162 12.13 -14.21 -14.31
N THR A 163 12.02 -15.49 -13.92
CA THR A 163 10.83 -16.27 -14.22
C THR A 163 9.66 -15.63 -13.50
N GLY A 164 8.67 -15.18 -14.27
CA GLY A 164 7.46 -14.61 -13.70
C GLY A 164 6.92 -15.53 -12.60
N GLU A 165 6.40 -14.94 -11.55
CA GLU A 165 5.77 -15.69 -10.48
C GLU A 165 4.72 -16.62 -11.05
N LYS A 166 4.78 -17.86 -10.58
CA LYS A 166 3.59 -18.71 -10.64
C LYS A 166 2.63 -18.18 -9.60
N VAL A 167 1.42 -17.90 -10.03
CA VAL A 167 0.32 -17.55 -9.12
C VAL A 167 0.26 -18.61 -8.02
N ASP A 168 0.42 -18.18 -6.78
CA ASP A 168 0.25 -19.01 -5.60
C ASP A 168 -1.24 -19.36 -5.40
#